data_aa252a3c5c73cbbe2d360eadd8d7295c
#
_entry.id   aa252a3c5c73cbbe2d360eadd8d7295c
#
_cell.length_a   1.000
_cell.length_b   1.000
_cell.length_c   1.000
_cell.angle_alpha   90.00
_cell.angle_beta   90.00
_cell.angle_gamma   90.00
#
_symmetry.space_group_name_H-M   'P 1'
#
loop_
_entity.id
_entity.type
_entity.pdbx_description
1 polymer ?
#
loop_
_entity_poly.entity_id
_entity_poly.type
_entity_poly.pdbx_seq_one_letter_code
_entity_poly.pdbx_strand_id
1 'polypeptide(L)'
;ANESRNARMETLLSYAASQVRTVGGKRAEPDNRDWLVHVQGEPMRAAAATTDPRFDVTMASGCVRLRSDVEVFQVIEHTHTEERDKLGGGKEKITTYTYTQEWSSSWNDSSGYSDVAQRVNTKPDGMDVGPKTQDCSRVEYGGCFLLPQALVEQCEAFQSASSALGESVSLKDGKAEFRKQSDGFYYYACAASSYTGTTTPVTTATTATTTPVTTTYSSPGVGDARVKFDYVPNGPATVMALQAAAKDGGDRDSFLPYRLISRGLFGVSQEEEKRRLRFEGEKSHDQLASEAKCPGIL
;
A
#
# COMPACT_ATOMS: atom_id res chain seq x y z
N ALA A 1 -22.84 -23.82 9.47
CA ALA A 1 -22.88 -22.36 9.42
C ALA A 1 -22.08 -21.77 8.24
N ASN A 2 -20.90 -22.31 7.90
CA ASN A 2 -20.09 -21.79 6.78
C ASN A 2 -20.69 -22.13 5.40
N GLU A 3 -21.25 -23.32 5.22
CA GLU A 3 -21.84 -23.75 3.94
C GLU A 3 -23.06 -22.91 3.55
N SER A 4 -23.93 -22.60 4.48
CA SER A 4 -25.09 -21.74 4.21
C SER A 4 -24.68 -20.29 3.92
N ARG A 5 -23.58 -19.81 4.50
CA ARG A 5 -23.01 -18.49 4.20
C ARG A 5 -22.42 -18.46 2.78
N ASN A 6 -21.71 -19.50 2.38
CA ASN A 6 -21.12 -19.60 1.04
C ASN A 6 -22.19 -19.71 -0.03
N ALA A 7 -23.20 -20.58 0.13
CA ALA A 7 -24.31 -20.70 -0.80
C ALA A 7 -25.09 -19.39 -0.98
N ARG A 8 -25.27 -18.64 0.10
CA ARG A 8 -25.92 -17.33 0.04
C ARG A 8 -25.04 -16.30 -0.68
N MET A 9 -23.74 -16.33 -0.46
CA MET A 9 -22.81 -15.45 -1.16
C MET A 9 -22.78 -15.74 -2.67
N GLU A 10 -22.76 -17.01 -3.08
CA GLU A 10 -22.85 -17.42 -4.48
C GLU A 10 -24.16 -16.96 -5.13
N THR A 11 -25.30 -17.07 -4.43
CA THR A 11 -26.59 -16.59 -4.93
C THR A 11 -26.57 -15.07 -5.14
N LEU A 12 -26.00 -14.30 -4.21
CA LEU A 12 -25.90 -12.84 -4.31
C LEU A 12 -24.94 -12.42 -5.44
N LEU A 13 -23.81 -13.11 -5.59
CA LEU A 13 -22.85 -12.87 -6.68
C LEU A 13 -23.49 -13.18 -8.05
N SER A 14 -24.19 -14.31 -8.17
CA SER A 14 -24.91 -14.69 -9.38
C SER A 14 -25.99 -13.68 -9.74
N TYR A 15 -26.74 -13.20 -8.74
CA TYR A 15 -27.73 -12.15 -8.95
C TYR A 15 -27.06 -10.84 -9.39
N ALA A 16 -26.01 -10.38 -8.71
CA ALA A 16 -25.26 -9.20 -9.09
C ALA A 16 -24.74 -9.32 -10.53
N ALA A 17 -24.15 -10.46 -10.89
CA ALA A 17 -23.67 -10.72 -12.25
C ALA A 17 -24.79 -10.63 -13.30
N SER A 18 -26.01 -11.06 -12.98
CA SER A 18 -27.17 -10.94 -13.88
C SER A 18 -27.67 -9.50 -14.09
N GLN A 19 -27.32 -8.58 -13.19
CA GLN A 19 -27.73 -7.17 -13.25
C GLN A 19 -26.65 -6.26 -13.83
N VAL A 20 -25.45 -6.77 -14.08
CA VAL A 20 -24.33 -5.99 -14.63
C VAL A 20 -24.63 -5.54 -16.05
N ARG A 21 -24.47 -4.27 -16.31
CA ARG A 21 -24.52 -3.70 -17.66
C ARG A 21 -23.10 -3.42 -18.14
N THR A 22 -22.67 -4.04 -19.23
CA THR A 22 -21.41 -3.69 -19.87
C THR A 22 -21.61 -2.40 -20.65
N VAL A 23 -20.83 -1.37 -20.30
CA VAL A 23 -20.92 -0.03 -20.89
C VAL A 23 -19.55 0.43 -21.38
N GLY A 24 -19.53 1.34 -22.36
CA GLY A 24 -18.28 1.97 -22.81
C GLY A 24 -17.84 3.09 -21.87
N GLY A 25 -16.54 3.27 -21.70
CA GLY A 25 -15.97 4.32 -20.84
C GLY A 25 -15.84 5.70 -21.50
N LYS A 26 -16.20 5.84 -22.77
CA LYS A 26 -16.08 7.12 -23.51
C LYS A 26 -17.24 8.08 -23.29
N ARG A 27 -18.38 7.58 -22.87
CA ARG A 27 -19.58 8.35 -22.61
C ARG A 27 -20.32 7.78 -21.42
N ALA A 28 -20.58 8.62 -20.43
CA ALA A 28 -21.44 8.28 -19.31
C ALA A 28 -22.91 8.50 -19.72
N GLU A 29 -23.70 7.44 -19.72
CA GLU A 29 -25.12 7.50 -20.05
C GLU A 29 -25.94 7.66 -18.77
N PRO A 30 -26.82 8.69 -18.67
CA PRO A 30 -27.64 8.92 -17.48
C PRO A 30 -28.53 7.72 -17.11
N ASP A 31 -28.98 6.94 -18.09
CA ASP A 31 -29.85 5.78 -17.90
C ASP A 31 -29.14 4.60 -17.19
N ASN A 32 -27.82 4.68 -17.06
CA ASN A 32 -27.02 3.69 -16.32
C ASN A 32 -26.73 4.14 -14.88
N ARG A 33 -27.18 5.32 -14.46
CA ARG A 33 -27.05 5.75 -13.06
C ARG A 33 -27.83 4.81 -12.16
N ASP A 34 -27.23 4.51 -10.99
CA ASP A 34 -27.74 3.57 -9.99
C ASP A 34 -27.78 2.10 -10.46
N TRP A 35 -27.17 1.82 -11.62
CA TRP A 35 -26.97 0.45 -12.08
C TRP A 35 -25.55 0.00 -11.86
N LEU A 36 -25.39 -1.30 -11.60
CA LEU A 36 -24.09 -1.96 -11.59
C LEU A 36 -23.57 -2.03 -13.03
N VAL A 37 -22.48 -1.31 -13.28
CA VAL A 37 -21.87 -1.25 -14.61
C VAL A 37 -20.50 -1.93 -14.61
N HIS A 38 -20.18 -2.55 -15.73
CA HIS A 38 -18.88 -3.11 -16.05
C HIS A 38 -18.28 -2.34 -17.21
N VAL A 39 -17.18 -1.62 -16.95
CA VAL A 39 -16.42 -0.85 -17.93
C VAL A 39 -15.06 -1.49 -18.09
N GLN A 40 -14.72 -1.95 -19.30
CA GLN A 40 -13.53 -2.75 -19.52
C GLN A 40 -12.46 -2.04 -20.33
N GLY A 41 -11.20 -2.14 -19.87
CA GLY A 41 -10.03 -1.77 -20.65
C GLY A 41 -9.83 -0.28 -20.92
N GLU A 42 -10.61 0.57 -20.27
CA GLU A 42 -10.47 2.02 -20.43
C GLU A 42 -9.29 2.56 -19.61
N PRO A 43 -8.63 3.62 -20.07
CA PRO A 43 -7.47 4.15 -19.40
C PRO A 43 -7.83 4.89 -18.11
N MET A 44 -7.13 4.56 -17.02
CA MET A 44 -7.03 5.41 -15.84
C MET A 44 -5.95 6.46 -16.07
N ARG A 45 -6.19 7.67 -15.66
CA ARG A 45 -5.23 8.79 -15.71
C ARG A 45 -5.28 9.60 -14.42
N ALA A 46 -4.15 9.69 -13.76
CA ALA A 46 -3.96 10.62 -12.66
C ALA A 46 -3.97 12.05 -13.23
N ALA A 47 -4.87 12.89 -12.75
CA ALA A 47 -5.00 14.28 -13.18
C ALA A 47 -4.13 15.26 -12.38
N ALA A 48 -3.42 14.76 -11.36
CA ALA A 48 -2.51 15.52 -10.52
C ALA A 48 -1.22 14.72 -10.27
N ALA A 49 -0.14 15.42 -9.97
CA ALA A 49 1.09 14.80 -9.50
C ALA A 49 0.86 14.16 -8.12
N THR A 50 1.45 12.99 -7.91
CA THR A 50 1.39 12.30 -6.63
C THR A 50 2.75 12.40 -5.95
N THR A 51 2.78 12.94 -4.73
CA THR A 51 4.01 13.19 -3.96
C THR A 51 4.00 12.34 -2.71
N ASP A 52 5.11 11.66 -2.44
CA ASP A 52 5.27 10.87 -1.21
C ASP A 52 5.16 11.77 0.04
N PRO A 53 4.50 11.33 1.13
CA PRO A 53 4.35 12.15 2.32
C PRO A 53 5.65 12.32 3.13
N ARG A 54 6.61 11.39 2.99
CA ARG A 54 7.87 11.33 3.77
C ARG A 54 9.08 11.84 3.02
N PHE A 55 9.13 11.58 1.71
CA PHE A 55 10.28 11.86 0.86
C PHE A 55 9.98 13.00 -0.13
N ASP A 56 11.05 13.64 -0.61
CA ASP A 56 10.94 14.61 -1.71
C ASP A 56 10.87 13.89 -3.06
N VAL A 57 9.87 13.01 -3.17
CA VAL A 57 9.60 12.20 -4.35
C VAL A 57 8.24 12.57 -4.92
N THR A 58 8.24 13.00 -6.17
CA THR A 58 7.02 13.35 -6.90
C THR A 58 7.00 12.65 -8.26
N MET A 59 5.91 11.92 -8.53
CA MET A 59 5.68 11.30 -9.82
C MET A 59 4.99 12.31 -10.76
N ALA A 60 5.81 13.08 -11.49
CA ALA A 60 5.34 14.16 -12.38
C ALA A 60 4.58 13.63 -13.60
N SER A 61 4.90 12.43 -14.10
CA SER A 61 4.19 11.79 -15.22
C SER A 61 2.78 11.31 -14.86
N GLY A 62 2.38 11.52 -13.60
CA GLY A 62 1.15 11.04 -13.02
C GLY A 62 1.21 9.54 -12.70
N CYS A 63 0.79 9.19 -11.51
CA CYS A 63 0.51 7.82 -11.11
C CYS A 63 -0.74 7.80 -10.25
N VAL A 64 -1.47 6.71 -10.33
CA VAL A 64 -2.73 6.54 -9.59
C VAL A 64 -2.45 6.40 -8.10
N ARG A 65 -1.39 5.66 -7.75
CA ARG A 65 -0.93 5.45 -6.37
C ARG A 65 0.60 5.42 -6.33
N LEU A 66 1.18 5.97 -5.27
CA LEU A 66 2.61 5.92 -4.98
C LEU A 66 2.78 5.31 -3.58
N ARG A 67 3.60 4.27 -3.47
CA ARG A 67 3.90 3.61 -2.20
C ARG A 67 5.41 3.69 -1.94
N SER A 68 5.76 4.10 -0.73
CA SER A 68 7.11 3.97 -0.19
C SER A 68 7.08 2.95 0.95
N ASP A 69 8.03 2.03 0.96
CA ASP A 69 8.21 1.04 2.03
C ASP A 69 9.59 1.23 2.64
N VAL A 70 9.61 1.65 3.90
CA VAL A 70 10.83 1.96 4.64
C VAL A 70 11.14 0.83 5.59
N GLU A 71 12.33 0.27 5.48
CA GLU A 71 12.87 -0.72 6.38
C GLU A 71 14.12 -0.19 7.09
N VAL A 72 14.28 -0.60 8.34
CA VAL A 72 15.47 -0.31 9.15
C VAL A 72 16.14 -1.62 9.52
N PHE A 73 17.46 -1.66 9.43
CA PHE A 73 18.23 -2.78 9.92
C PHE A 73 18.37 -2.68 11.44
N GLN A 74 17.78 -3.62 12.15
CA GLN A 74 17.62 -3.55 13.60
C GLN A 74 17.76 -4.90 14.29
N VAL A 75 18.01 -4.87 15.59
CA VAL A 75 17.97 -6.06 16.46
C VAL A 75 16.52 -6.35 16.80
N ILE A 76 16.14 -7.64 16.76
CA ILE A 76 14.83 -8.12 17.17
C ILE A 76 15.00 -9.14 18.28
N GLU A 77 14.33 -8.93 19.42
CA GLU A 77 14.27 -9.87 20.52
C GLU A 77 13.14 -10.89 20.28
N HIS A 78 13.49 -12.17 20.31
CA HIS A 78 12.53 -13.25 20.29
C HIS A 78 12.45 -13.89 21.66
N THR A 79 11.24 -14.07 22.17
CA THR A 79 10.98 -14.64 23.49
C THR A 79 10.37 -16.03 23.33
N HIS A 80 11.00 -17.02 23.92
CA HIS A 80 10.47 -18.39 24.01
C HIS A 80 10.24 -18.73 25.48
N THR A 81 9.07 -19.25 25.81
CA THR A 81 8.68 -19.58 27.17
C THR A 81 8.24 -21.04 27.24
N GLU A 82 8.89 -21.80 28.11
CA GLU A 82 8.57 -23.19 28.41
C GLU A 82 8.11 -23.32 29.88
N GLU A 83 7.10 -24.18 30.10
CA GLU A 83 6.72 -24.61 31.43
C GLU A 83 7.27 -26.01 31.69
N ARG A 84 7.97 -26.20 32.81
CA ARG A 84 8.50 -27.50 33.23
C ARG A 84 7.94 -27.87 34.61
N ASP A 85 7.61 -29.15 34.78
CA ASP A 85 7.19 -29.65 36.07
C ASP A 85 8.44 -29.85 36.98
N LYS A 86 8.35 -29.35 38.21
CA LYS A 86 9.42 -29.56 39.22
C LYS A 86 9.27 -30.90 39.92
N LEU A 87 10.42 -31.54 40.21
CA LEU A 87 10.45 -32.67 41.12
C LEU A 87 9.99 -32.22 42.51
N GLY A 88 8.84 -32.71 42.95
CA GLY A 88 8.21 -32.30 44.22
C GLY A 88 6.90 -31.53 44.09
N GLY A 89 6.42 -31.34 42.87
CA GLY A 89 5.16 -30.65 42.53
C GLY A 89 5.38 -29.15 42.36
N GLY A 90 4.66 -28.60 41.44
CA GLY A 90 4.77 -27.19 41.00
C GLY A 90 5.33 -27.04 39.61
N LYS A 91 5.07 -25.90 38.97
CA LYS A 91 5.53 -25.56 37.64
C LYS A 91 6.61 -24.49 37.69
N GLU A 92 7.62 -24.63 36.85
CA GLU A 92 8.62 -23.62 36.58
C GLU A 92 8.46 -23.07 35.19
N LYS A 93 8.48 -21.77 35.07
CA LYS A 93 8.42 -21.08 33.79
C LYS A 93 9.81 -20.58 33.43
N ILE A 94 10.37 -21.14 32.36
CA ILE A 94 11.69 -20.76 31.83
C ILE A 94 11.45 -19.89 30.59
N THR A 95 11.95 -18.66 30.62
CA THR A 95 11.90 -17.75 29.48
C THR A 95 13.30 -17.57 28.92
N THR A 96 13.44 -17.87 27.63
CA THR A 96 14.70 -17.73 26.88
C THR A 96 14.55 -16.58 25.88
N TYR A 97 15.54 -15.71 25.81
CA TYR A 97 15.62 -14.61 24.88
C TYR A 97 16.68 -14.89 23.82
N THR A 98 16.33 -14.69 22.54
CA THR A 98 17.27 -14.78 21.41
C THR A 98 17.17 -13.51 20.59
N TYR A 99 18.26 -13.14 19.91
CA TYR A 99 18.34 -11.88 19.17
C TYR A 99 18.75 -12.15 17.73
N THR A 100 18.07 -11.51 16.80
CA THR A 100 18.44 -11.52 15.37
C THR A 100 18.65 -10.10 14.89
N GLN A 101 19.46 -9.92 13.84
CA GLN A 101 19.60 -8.65 13.14
C GLN A 101 19.02 -8.79 11.75
N GLU A 102 18.04 -7.98 11.41
CA GLU A 102 17.37 -8.07 10.12
C GLU A 102 16.75 -6.74 9.69
N TRP A 103 16.44 -6.64 8.40
CA TRP A 103 15.62 -5.57 7.85
C TRP A 103 14.17 -5.76 8.28
N SER A 104 13.57 -4.71 8.83
CA SER A 104 12.17 -4.74 9.26
C SER A 104 11.43 -3.47 8.87
N SER A 105 10.24 -3.63 8.33
CA SER A 105 9.28 -2.56 8.06
C SER A 105 8.44 -2.18 9.30
N SER A 106 8.70 -2.80 10.43
CA SER A 106 8.13 -2.44 11.74
C SER A 106 9.22 -1.94 12.66
N TRP A 107 9.02 -0.78 13.27
CA TRP A 107 9.97 -0.27 14.26
C TRP A 107 9.87 -1.07 15.56
N ASN A 108 11.01 -1.59 16.03
CA ASN A 108 11.14 -2.26 17.32
C ASN A 108 11.96 -1.38 18.26
N ASP A 109 11.32 -0.85 19.29
CA ASP A 109 12.01 -0.13 20.35
C ASP A 109 12.77 -1.12 21.23
N SER A 110 14.11 -1.08 21.13
CA SER A 110 14.98 -1.98 21.89
C SER A 110 15.20 -1.55 23.35
N SER A 111 14.67 -0.42 23.78
CA SER A 111 14.89 0.09 25.17
C SER A 111 14.41 -0.88 26.25
N GLY A 112 13.42 -1.72 25.94
CA GLY A 112 12.83 -2.72 26.81
C GLY A 112 13.45 -4.12 26.69
N TYR A 113 14.46 -4.33 25.84
CA TYR A 113 15.04 -5.67 25.65
C TYR A 113 15.71 -6.19 26.92
N SER A 114 15.65 -7.52 27.10
CA SER A 114 16.17 -8.18 28.30
C SER A 114 17.69 -8.02 28.44
N ASP A 115 18.42 -8.17 27.32
CA ASP A 115 19.87 -7.89 27.27
C ASP A 115 20.13 -6.41 26.98
N VAL A 116 20.76 -5.73 27.92
CA VAL A 116 21.12 -4.31 27.80
C VAL A 116 22.06 -4.06 26.62
N ALA A 117 22.94 -5.01 26.28
CA ALA A 117 23.86 -4.89 25.15
C ALA A 117 23.14 -4.89 23.81
N GLN A 118 21.92 -5.37 23.74
CA GLN A 118 21.08 -5.40 22.52
C GLN A 118 20.14 -4.18 22.39
N ARG A 119 20.19 -3.22 23.33
CA ARG A 119 19.40 -1.99 23.32
C ARG A 119 20.04 -0.93 22.41
N VAL A 120 20.26 -1.27 21.14
CA VAL A 120 21.05 -0.46 20.21
C VAL A 120 20.25 0.05 18.99
N ASN A 121 18.96 -0.27 18.89
CA ASN A 121 18.17 0.15 17.74
C ASN A 121 18.10 1.67 17.65
N THR A 122 18.39 2.18 16.48
CA THR A 122 18.30 3.60 16.13
C THR A 122 17.77 3.74 14.71
N LYS A 123 17.27 4.91 14.38
CA LYS A 123 16.81 5.26 13.03
C LYS A 123 17.05 6.75 12.78
N PRO A 124 17.09 7.22 11.52
CA PRO A 124 17.12 8.65 11.21
C PRO A 124 15.98 9.41 11.89
N ASP A 125 16.28 10.58 12.45
CA ASP A 125 15.29 11.44 13.09
C ASP A 125 14.17 11.81 12.11
N GLY A 126 12.94 11.76 12.60
CA GLY A 126 11.74 12.07 11.79
C GLY A 126 11.35 11.00 10.79
N MET A 127 12.11 9.88 10.69
CA MET A 127 11.78 8.81 9.77
C MET A 127 10.70 7.88 10.34
N ASP A 128 9.63 7.73 9.58
CA ASP A 128 8.56 6.77 9.81
C ASP A 128 8.88 5.47 9.08
N VAL A 129 8.89 4.35 9.82
CA VAL A 129 9.19 3.00 9.30
C VAL A 129 7.92 2.35 8.77
N GLY A 130 8.06 1.48 7.78
CA GLY A 130 6.98 0.72 7.19
C GLY A 130 6.40 1.31 5.91
N PRO A 131 5.40 0.64 5.33
CA PRO A 131 4.77 1.06 4.10
C PRO A 131 3.86 2.27 4.31
N LYS A 132 3.93 3.22 3.38
CA LYS A 132 2.96 4.31 3.23
C LYS A 132 2.57 4.46 1.77
N THR A 133 1.27 4.65 1.56
CA THR A 133 0.72 4.87 0.23
C THR A 133 0.08 6.23 0.15
N GLN A 134 0.39 6.96 -0.92
CA GLN A 134 -0.25 8.21 -1.29
C GLN A 134 -1.03 7.98 -2.58
N ASP A 135 -2.30 8.26 -2.55
CA ASP A 135 -3.17 8.14 -3.71
C ASP A 135 -3.32 9.48 -4.42
N CYS A 136 -3.47 9.44 -5.74
CA CYS A 136 -3.79 10.63 -6.52
C CYS A 136 -5.18 11.15 -6.12
N SER A 137 -5.27 12.44 -5.86
CA SER A 137 -6.52 13.09 -5.42
C SER A 137 -7.62 13.10 -6.48
N ARG A 138 -7.24 12.96 -7.75
CA ARG A 138 -8.18 12.94 -8.88
C ARG A 138 -7.70 11.97 -9.95
N VAL A 139 -8.46 10.90 -10.16
CA VAL A 139 -8.20 9.92 -11.22
C VAL A 139 -9.36 9.92 -12.21
N GLU A 140 -9.05 10.21 -13.47
CA GLU A 140 -9.98 10.15 -14.59
C GLU A 140 -9.98 8.75 -15.19
N TYR A 141 -11.15 8.28 -15.62
CA TYR A 141 -11.32 6.97 -16.21
C TYR A 141 -12.14 7.03 -17.48
N GLY A 142 -11.64 6.47 -18.58
CA GLY A 142 -12.29 6.45 -19.88
C GLY A 142 -12.58 7.83 -20.50
N GLY A 143 -12.24 8.92 -19.80
CA GLY A 143 -12.47 10.30 -20.24
C GLY A 143 -13.78 10.92 -19.75
N CYS A 144 -14.76 10.14 -19.32
CA CYS A 144 -16.07 10.65 -18.88
C CYS A 144 -16.40 10.29 -17.41
N PHE A 145 -15.56 9.54 -16.73
CA PHE A 145 -15.76 9.18 -15.35
C PHE A 145 -14.65 9.69 -14.43
N LEU A 146 -14.98 9.86 -13.16
CA LEU A 146 -14.03 10.07 -12.07
C LEU A 146 -14.05 8.84 -11.16
N LEU A 147 -12.87 8.28 -10.87
CA LEU A 147 -12.76 7.20 -9.89
C LEU A 147 -12.82 7.80 -8.48
N PRO A 148 -13.73 7.33 -7.63
CA PRO A 148 -13.73 7.70 -6.22
C PRO A 148 -12.53 7.07 -5.50
N GLN A 149 -12.11 7.70 -4.41
CA GLN A 149 -10.96 7.26 -3.61
C GLN A 149 -11.03 5.78 -3.23
N ALA A 150 -12.22 5.28 -2.87
CA ALA A 150 -12.41 3.88 -2.49
C ALA A 150 -12.14 2.86 -3.63
N LEU A 151 -12.23 3.26 -4.90
CA LEU A 151 -11.83 2.43 -6.03
C LEU A 151 -10.35 2.62 -6.36
N VAL A 152 -9.80 3.81 -6.21
CA VAL A 152 -8.37 4.08 -6.35
C VAL A 152 -7.57 3.23 -5.36
N GLU A 153 -8.00 3.13 -4.11
CA GLU A 153 -7.38 2.31 -3.05
C GLU A 153 -7.33 0.81 -3.38
N GLN A 154 -8.18 0.33 -4.29
CA GLN A 154 -8.20 -1.07 -4.75
C GLN A 154 -7.22 -1.34 -5.90
N CYS A 155 -6.61 -0.30 -6.48
CA CYS A 155 -5.60 -0.47 -7.50
C CYS A 155 -4.29 -0.97 -6.86
N GLU A 156 -4.01 -2.27 -7.00
CA GLU A 156 -2.83 -2.92 -6.38
C GLU A 156 -1.78 -3.38 -7.39
N ALA A 157 -1.92 -3.03 -8.66
CA ALA A 157 -0.95 -3.38 -9.71
C ALA A 157 0.33 -2.53 -9.61
N PHE A 158 1.01 -2.60 -8.47
CA PHE A 158 2.23 -1.86 -8.19
C PHE A 158 3.40 -2.34 -9.03
N GLN A 159 4.15 -1.39 -9.57
CA GLN A 159 5.39 -1.60 -10.30
C GLN A 159 6.50 -0.80 -9.62
N SER A 160 7.75 -1.26 -9.74
CA SER A 160 8.89 -0.53 -9.17
C SER A 160 9.05 0.85 -9.80
N ALA A 161 9.16 1.87 -8.98
CA ALA A 161 9.42 3.24 -9.41
C ALA A 161 10.92 3.54 -9.59
N SER A 162 11.81 2.57 -9.33
CA SER A 162 13.25 2.80 -9.32
C SER A 162 13.80 3.32 -10.66
N SER A 163 13.21 2.95 -11.79
CA SER A 163 13.61 3.44 -13.12
C SER A 163 13.10 4.85 -13.42
N ALA A 164 12.05 5.30 -12.73
CA ALA A 164 11.43 6.61 -12.92
C ALA A 164 11.99 7.68 -11.97
N LEU A 165 12.71 7.28 -10.94
CA LEU A 165 13.30 8.14 -9.93
C LEU A 165 14.80 8.30 -10.17
N GLY A 166 15.39 9.39 -9.65
CA GLY A 166 16.82 9.68 -9.72
C GLY A 166 17.68 8.71 -8.91
N GLU A 167 18.99 8.99 -8.87
CA GLU A 167 19.99 8.17 -8.17
C GLU A 167 19.97 8.40 -6.65
N SER A 168 19.33 9.46 -6.17
CA SER A 168 19.13 9.71 -4.75
C SER A 168 17.76 10.29 -4.47
N VAL A 169 17.27 10.06 -3.25
CA VAL A 169 16.04 10.64 -2.69
C VAL A 169 16.32 11.12 -1.28
N SER A 170 15.63 12.16 -0.83
CA SER A 170 15.84 12.73 0.50
C SER A 170 14.55 12.72 1.32
N LEU A 171 14.67 12.61 2.64
CA LEU A 171 13.55 12.95 3.52
C LEU A 171 13.18 14.44 3.31
N LYS A 172 11.90 14.76 3.44
CA LYS A 172 11.38 16.13 3.24
C LYS A 172 12.03 17.19 4.15
N ASP A 173 12.51 16.77 5.31
CA ASP A 173 13.24 17.66 6.23
C ASP A 173 14.73 17.83 5.87
N GLY A 174 15.21 17.14 4.83
CA GLY A 174 16.58 17.20 4.35
C GLY A 174 17.61 16.51 5.25
N LYS A 175 17.21 15.86 6.34
CA LYS A 175 18.14 15.28 7.32
C LYS A 175 18.78 13.98 6.87
N ALA A 176 18.19 13.27 5.91
CA ALA A 176 18.73 12.02 5.40
C ALA A 176 18.60 11.93 3.88
N GLU A 177 19.70 11.61 3.22
CA GLU A 177 19.77 11.32 1.80
C GLU A 177 19.96 9.81 1.60
N PHE A 178 19.15 9.23 0.74
CA PHE A 178 19.19 7.81 0.39
C PHE A 178 19.70 7.65 -1.03
N ARG A 179 20.61 6.72 -1.28
CA ARG A 179 21.22 6.47 -2.58
C ARG A 179 20.79 5.14 -3.16
N LYS A 180 20.43 5.16 -4.43
CA LYS A 180 19.97 4.01 -5.18
C LYS A 180 21.07 2.96 -5.32
N GLN A 181 20.67 1.68 -5.19
CA GLN A 181 21.51 0.52 -5.44
C GLN A 181 20.94 -0.33 -6.58
N SER A 182 21.73 -1.30 -7.02
CA SER A 182 21.40 -2.17 -8.16
C SER A 182 20.17 -3.07 -7.92
N ASP A 183 19.79 -3.30 -6.66
CA ASP A 183 18.60 -4.06 -6.25
C ASP A 183 17.29 -3.25 -6.31
N GLY A 184 17.39 -1.96 -6.67
CA GLY A 184 16.25 -1.05 -6.79
C GLY A 184 15.82 -0.39 -5.48
N PHE A 185 16.50 -0.67 -4.37
CA PHE A 185 16.33 0.06 -3.12
C PHE A 185 17.21 1.30 -3.07
N TYR A 186 16.80 2.24 -2.24
CA TYR A 186 17.59 3.42 -1.86
C TYR A 186 18.06 3.24 -0.41
N TYR A 187 19.36 3.37 -0.17
CA TYR A 187 19.99 3.09 1.11
C TYR A 187 20.50 4.36 1.78
N TYR A 188 20.31 4.44 3.08
CA TYR A 188 20.90 5.38 3.99
C TYR A 188 21.78 4.63 4.99
N ALA A 189 23.04 5.02 5.08
CA ALA A 189 23.97 4.49 6.08
C ALA A 189 23.96 5.36 7.33
N CYS A 190 23.65 4.78 8.48
CA CYS A 190 23.75 5.46 9.75
C CYS A 190 25.23 5.74 10.09
N ALA A 191 25.55 6.94 10.60
CA ALA A 191 26.92 7.31 10.97
C ALA A 191 27.55 6.40 12.06
N ALA A 192 26.74 5.61 12.77
CA ALA A 192 27.22 4.62 13.73
C ALA A 192 27.66 3.31 13.06
N SER A 193 27.25 3.04 11.82
CA SER A 193 27.75 1.90 11.07
C SER A 193 29.11 2.27 10.50
N SER A 194 30.18 1.64 11.01
CA SER A 194 31.52 1.78 10.45
C SER A 194 31.60 1.07 9.10
N TYR A 195 31.03 1.70 8.07
CA TYR A 195 31.28 1.28 6.70
C TYR A 195 32.74 1.59 6.36
N THR A 196 33.60 0.62 6.42
CA THR A 196 34.87 0.64 5.74
C THR A 196 34.67 0.43 4.24
N GLY A 197 33.85 1.28 3.63
CA GLY A 197 33.86 1.47 2.19
C GLY A 197 35.05 2.32 1.86
N THR A 198 36.08 1.75 1.28
CA THR A 198 37.25 2.44 0.80
C THR A 198 36.81 3.40 -0.33
N THR A 199 36.45 4.62 0.01
CA THR A 199 36.41 5.72 -0.95
C THR A 199 37.88 6.09 -1.19
N THR A 200 38.52 5.46 -2.16
CA THR A 200 39.76 6.01 -2.74
C THR A 200 39.33 7.19 -3.61
N PRO A 201 39.64 8.43 -3.20
CA PRO A 201 39.56 9.53 -4.13
C PRO A 201 40.72 9.35 -5.13
N VAL A 202 40.43 8.85 -6.30
CA VAL A 202 41.40 8.93 -7.41
C VAL A 202 41.39 10.37 -7.89
N THR A 203 42.26 11.18 -7.33
CA THR A 203 42.65 12.47 -7.90
C THR A 203 43.58 12.20 -9.06
N THR A 204 43.06 12.04 -10.25
CA THR A 204 43.85 12.16 -11.45
C THR A 204 43.44 13.46 -12.15
N ALA A 205 44.34 14.42 -12.11
CA ALA A 205 44.23 15.59 -12.93
C ALA A 205 44.16 15.21 -14.42
N THR A 206 43.37 15.96 -15.17
CA THR A 206 43.27 16.01 -16.62
C THR A 206 42.34 15.00 -17.26
N THR A 207 41.24 15.55 -17.72
CA THR A 207 40.12 15.04 -18.50
C THR A 207 38.95 14.53 -17.69
N ALA A 208 37.86 15.33 -17.71
CA ALA A 208 36.60 15.05 -17.04
C ALA A 208 35.88 13.84 -17.66
N THR A 209 36.15 12.66 -17.13
CA THR A 209 35.28 11.49 -17.31
C THR A 209 34.79 11.15 -15.91
N THR A 210 33.56 11.56 -15.60
CA THR A 210 32.86 11.15 -14.38
C THR A 210 32.53 9.65 -14.49
N THR A 211 33.39 8.81 -13.94
CA THR A 211 33.05 7.41 -13.70
C THR A 211 32.09 7.34 -12.54
N PRO A 212 30.91 6.70 -12.69
CA PRO A 212 29.99 6.53 -11.57
C PRO A 212 30.66 5.66 -10.50
N VAL A 213 30.80 6.21 -9.29
CA VAL A 213 31.28 5.44 -8.14
C VAL A 213 30.14 4.54 -7.69
N THR A 214 30.21 3.28 -8.06
CA THR A 214 29.27 2.26 -7.55
C THR A 214 29.68 1.92 -6.13
N THR A 215 28.97 2.46 -5.15
CA THR A 215 29.15 2.09 -3.75
C THR A 215 28.43 0.76 -3.49
N THR A 216 29.17 -0.34 -3.37
CA THR A 216 28.58 -1.63 -3.02
C THR A 216 28.52 -1.72 -1.51
N TYR A 217 27.33 -1.84 -0.95
CA TYR A 217 27.14 -2.10 0.48
C TYR A 217 27.49 -3.56 0.78
N SER A 218 28.49 -3.79 1.61
CA SER A 218 28.99 -5.14 1.93
C SER A 218 28.28 -5.80 3.12
N SER A 219 27.76 -5.03 4.07
CA SER A 219 26.97 -5.53 5.21
C SER A 219 26.23 -4.36 5.87
N PRO A 220 24.92 -4.50 6.18
CA PRO A 220 24.18 -3.48 6.89
C PRO A 220 24.57 -3.41 8.36
N GLY A 221 24.58 -2.20 8.93
CA GLY A 221 24.74 -1.94 10.36
C GLY A 221 23.41 -1.58 11.02
N VAL A 222 23.30 -1.82 12.32
CA VAL A 222 22.09 -1.41 13.07
C VAL A 222 21.89 0.09 12.96
N GLY A 223 20.70 0.50 12.55
CA GLY A 223 20.33 1.89 12.25
C GLY A 223 20.42 2.29 10.78
N ASP A 224 20.98 1.45 9.92
CA ASP A 224 20.88 1.65 8.48
C ASP A 224 19.42 1.55 8.05
N ALA A 225 19.05 2.34 7.06
CA ALA A 225 17.70 2.33 6.52
C ALA A 225 17.72 2.13 5.01
N ARG A 226 16.66 1.54 4.49
CA ARG A 226 16.41 1.47 3.06
C ARG A 226 14.97 1.75 2.74
N VAL A 227 14.73 2.26 1.56
CA VAL A 227 13.37 2.52 1.07
C VAL A 227 13.21 2.00 -0.35
N LYS A 228 12.06 1.41 -0.61
CA LYS A 228 11.61 1.02 -1.93
C LYS A 228 10.41 1.86 -2.32
N PHE A 229 10.39 2.31 -3.57
CA PHE A 229 9.24 3.01 -4.12
C PHE A 229 8.58 2.16 -5.19
N ASP A 230 7.27 1.98 -5.04
CA ASP A 230 6.42 1.33 -6.02
C ASP A 230 5.28 2.27 -6.41
N TYR A 231 4.76 2.16 -7.63
CA TYR A 231 3.66 3.00 -8.09
C TYR A 231 2.69 2.20 -8.96
N VAL A 232 1.44 2.63 -8.98
CA VAL A 232 0.45 2.17 -9.95
C VAL A 232 0.44 3.17 -11.10
N PRO A 233 0.87 2.76 -12.32
CA PRO A 233 0.94 3.67 -13.45
C PRO A 233 -0.44 4.04 -13.97
N ASN A 234 -0.51 5.10 -14.77
CA ASN A 234 -1.60 5.32 -15.70
C ASN A 234 -1.70 4.15 -16.67
N GLY A 235 -2.88 3.67 -16.96
CA GLY A 235 -3.05 2.53 -17.86
C GLY A 235 -4.47 2.00 -17.92
N PRO A 236 -4.69 0.95 -18.72
CA PRO A 236 -6.00 0.33 -18.84
C PRO A 236 -6.41 -0.36 -17.53
N ALA A 237 -7.67 -0.23 -17.19
CA ALA A 237 -8.27 -0.91 -16.05
C ALA A 237 -9.68 -1.38 -16.38
N THR A 238 -10.19 -2.28 -15.56
CA THR A 238 -11.58 -2.72 -15.60
C THR A 238 -12.26 -2.34 -14.31
N VAL A 239 -13.39 -1.66 -14.41
CA VAL A 239 -14.18 -1.21 -13.26
C VAL A 239 -15.53 -1.90 -13.24
N MET A 240 -15.90 -2.46 -12.09
CA MET A 240 -17.24 -2.94 -11.80
C MET A 240 -17.77 -2.22 -10.57
N ALA A 241 -18.69 -1.28 -10.78
CA ALA A 241 -19.20 -0.43 -9.71
C ALA A 241 -20.59 0.15 -10.09
N LEU A 242 -21.28 0.77 -9.13
CA LEU A 242 -22.50 1.50 -9.43
C LEU A 242 -22.15 2.82 -10.11
N GLN A 243 -22.72 3.10 -11.29
CA GLN A 243 -22.56 4.42 -11.89
C GLN A 243 -23.37 5.44 -11.07
N ALA A 244 -22.74 6.55 -10.73
CA ALA A 244 -23.34 7.63 -9.97
C ALA A 244 -23.23 8.95 -10.74
N ALA A 245 -24.20 9.82 -10.53
CA ALA A 245 -24.12 11.18 -11.06
C ALA A 245 -22.88 11.91 -10.52
N ALA A 246 -22.44 12.91 -11.28
CA ALA A 246 -21.39 13.82 -10.82
C ALA A 246 -21.72 14.40 -9.45
N LYS A 247 -20.75 14.39 -8.54
CA LYS A 247 -20.87 15.15 -7.30
C LYS A 247 -20.65 16.64 -7.61
N ASP A 248 -21.36 17.49 -6.90
CA ASP A 248 -21.18 18.95 -6.96
C ASP A 248 -21.47 19.60 -8.33
N GLY A 249 -22.35 19.02 -9.14
CA GLY A 249 -22.72 19.58 -10.45
C GLY A 249 -21.60 19.51 -11.50
N GLY A 250 -20.61 18.67 -11.31
CA GLY A 250 -19.56 18.42 -12.29
C GLY A 250 -20.09 17.80 -13.58
N ASP A 251 -19.29 17.84 -14.62
CA ASP A 251 -19.61 17.33 -15.97
C ASP A 251 -19.33 15.82 -16.16
N ARG A 252 -18.76 15.16 -15.15
CA ARG A 252 -18.34 13.74 -15.21
C ARG A 252 -19.01 12.91 -14.15
N ASP A 253 -19.63 11.82 -14.58
CA ASP A 253 -20.17 10.82 -13.67
C ASP A 253 -19.04 10.15 -12.86
N SER A 254 -19.41 9.57 -11.74
CA SER A 254 -18.50 8.86 -10.84
C SER A 254 -19.00 7.44 -10.62
N PHE A 255 -18.36 6.74 -9.71
CA PHE A 255 -18.76 5.41 -9.29
C PHE A 255 -18.95 5.36 -7.78
N LEU A 256 -19.85 4.48 -7.35
CA LEU A 256 -19.96 4.05 -5.96
C LEU A 256 -19.48 2.61 -5.87
N PRO A 257 -18.62 2.28 -4.90
CA PRO A 257 -18.20 0.90 -4.68
C PRO A 257 -19.42 0.02 -4.43
N TYR A 258 -19.55 -1.05 -5.23
CA TYR A 258 -20.60 -2.03 -5.01
C TYR A 258 -20.20 -2.96 -3.88
N ARG A 259 -21.01 -3.03 -2.83
CA ARG A 259 -20.78 -3.92 -1.69
C ARG A 259 -21.93 -4.90 -1.56
N LEU A 260 -21.60 -6.19 -1.58
CA LEU A 260 -22.53 -7.25 -1.22
C LEU A 260 -22.70 -7.28 0.30
N ILE A 261 -23.88 -6.90 0.79
CA ILE A 261 -24.19 -6.95 2.22
C ILE A 261 -24.92 -8.24 2.52
N SER A 262 -24.25 -9.15 3.18
CA SER A 262 -24.91 -10.32 3.80
C SER A 262 -25.41 -9.91 5.19
N ARG A 263 -26.66 -9.48 5.30
CA ARG A 263 -27.29 -9.31 6.62
C ARG A 263 -27.79 -10.64 7.17
N GLY A 264 -27.52 -10.85 8.47
CA GLY A 264 -27.93 -12.03 9.22
C GLY A 264 -29.42 -12.26 9.25
N LEU A 265 -29.73 -13.41 9.40
CA LEU A 265 -30.78 -14.40 9.55
C LEU A 265 -32.22 -14.02 9.91
N PHE A 266 -32.72 -12.82 9.86
CA PHE A 266 -34.13 -12.56 10.20
C PHE A 266 -34.86 -11.69 9.16
N GLY A 267 -35.64 -12.34 8.34
CA GLY A 267 -36.96 -11.83 7.92
C GLY A 267 -37.05 -10.84 6.76
N VAL A 268 -36.04 -10.74 5.89
CA VAL A 268 -36.19 -9.91 4.68
C VAL A 268 -36.48 -10.80 3.47
N SER A 269 -37.55 -10.54 2.74
CA SER A 269 -37.89 -11.28 1.52
C SER A 269 -36.82 -11.05 0.45
N GLN A 270 -36.62 -12.04 -0.45
CA GLN A 270 -35.67 -11.91 -1.57
C GLN A 270 -35.92 -10.65 -2.43
N GLU A 271 -37.17 -10.24 -2.56
CA GLU A 271 -37.56 -9.03 -3.32
C GLU A 271 -37.16 -7.73 -2.62
N GLU A 272 -37.21 -7.73 -1.29
CA GLU A 272 -36.82 -6.57 -0.46
C GLU A 272 -35.30 -6.47 -0.36
N GLU A 273 -34.59 -7.60 -0.37
CA GLU A 273 -33.13 -7.66 -0.46
C GLU A 273 -32.63 -7.20 -1.84
N LYS A 274 -33.33 -7.55 -2.91
CA LYS A 274 -33.09 -7.07 -4.29
C LYS A 274 -33.34 -5.56 -4.43
N ARG A 275 -34.37 -5.03 -3.78
CA ARG A 275 -34.65 -3.59 -3.73
C ARG A 275 -33.54 -2.84 -2.95
N ARG A 276 -33.09 -3.38 -1.83
CA ARG A 276 -32.03 -2.79 -1.02
C ARG A 276 -30.69 -2.76 -1.73
N LEU A 277 -30.35 -3.78 -2.50
CA LEU A 277 -29.17 -3.78 -3.36
C LEU A 277 -29.16 -2.63 -4.41
N ARG A 278 -30.35 -2.16 -4.80
CA ARG A 278 -30.49 -0.97 -5.67
C ARG A 278 -30.30 0.37 -4.95
N PHE A 279 -30.68 0.47 -3.67
CA PHE A 279 -30.81 1.76 -2.97
C PHE A 279 -29.76 2.00 -1.86
N GLU A 280 -29.11 0.96 -1.34
CA GLU A 280 -28.15 1.12 -0.24
C GLU A 280 -26.75 1.61 -0.68
N GLY A 281 -26.53 1.87 -1.98
CA GLY A 281 -25.35 2.60 -2.45
C GLY A 281 -25.24 4.03 -1.91
N GLU A 282 -26.34 4.61 -1.43
CA GLU A 282 -26.39 5.99 -0.90
C GLU A 282 -26.27 6.09 0.62
N LYS A 283 -26.44 5.00 1.37
CA LYS A 283 -26.44 5.04 2.84
C LYS A 283 -25.20 4.42 3.45
N SER A 284 -24.40 5.28 4.02
CA SER A 284 -23.35 5.03 5.00
C SER A 284 -21.99 4.57 4.49
N HIS A 285 -21.17 5.56 4.15
CA HIS A 285 -19.72 5.41 4.07
C HIS A 285 -19.09 4.90 5.39
N ASP A 286 -19.71 5.15 6.53
CA ASP A 286 -19.08 4.93 7.85
C ASP A 286 -19.41 3.59 8.51
N GLN A 287 -20.48 2.91 8.12
CA GLN A 287 -20.89 1.66 8.77
C GLN A 287 -20.48 0.37 8.07
N LEU A 288 -19.98 0.43 6.83
CA LEU A 288 -19.72 -0.74 5.99
C LEU A 288 -18.24 -1.06 5.80
N ALA A 289 -17.35 -0.33 6.44
CA ALA A 289 -15.90 -0.46 6.29
C ALA A 289 -15.31 -1.79 6.78
N SER A 290 -16.04 -2.60 7.55
CA SER A 290 -15.44 -3.74 8.25
C SER A 290 -15.69 -5.12 7.69
N GLU A 291 -16.59 -5.36 6.71
CA GLU A 291 -17.04 -6.74 6.47
C GLU A 291 -17.00 -7.30 5.04
N ALA A 292 -16.70 -6.56 4.01
CA ALA A 292 -16.64 -7.15 2.66
C ALA A 292 -15.55 -6.53 1.78
N LYS A 293 -14.61 -7.36 1.34
CA LYS A 293 -13.77 -7.05 0.17
C LYS A 293 -14.67 -7.04 -1.06
N CYS A 294 -14.80 -5.91 -1.72
CA CYS A 294 -15.43 -5.85 -3.03
C CYS A 294 -14.57 -6.61 -4.06
N PRO A 295 -15.16 -7.35 -4.99
CA PRO A 295 -14.49 -7.68 -6.23
C PRO A 295 -14.22 -6.34 -6.93
N GLY A 296 -12.93 -6.00 -6.98
CA GLY A 296 -12.52 -4.67 -7.30
C GLY A 296 -12.16 -4.47 -8.76
N ILE A 297 -11.27 -3.56 -8.95
CA ILE A 297 -10.53 -3.33 -10.19
C ILE A 297 -9.67 -4.56 -10.46
N LEU A 298 -9.84 -5.22 -11.57
CA LEU A 298 -9.00 -6.30 -12.08
C LEU A 298 -7.87 -5.74 -12.94
#